data_bf31ee1aa8810ba21fee7f49171aa6e1
#
_entry.id   bf31ee1aa8810ba21fee7f49171aa6e1
#
_cell.length_a   1.000
_cell.length_b   1.000
_cell.length_c   1.000
_cell.angle_alpha   90.00
_cell.angle_beta   90.00
_cell.angle_gamma   90.00
#
_symmetry.space_group_name_H-M   'P 1'
#
loop_
_entity.id
_entity.type
_entity.pdbx_description
1 polymer ?
#
loop_
_entity_poly.entity_id
_entity_poly.type
_entity_poly.pdbx_seq_one_letter_code
_entity_poly.pdbx_strand_id
1 'polypeptide(L)'
;MCDTVRLYSAQTALVREVLLRDGVCFSRASYVERKYGESAPIFLTAYRWFAAEAAKLVPPPPGAELPYWAFRDLYSVEPSGDGRALALDVPRDQAVFFDLYDWNKMVRLEYIGETEAEERAFRRELRDRGLTGRDVMLT
;
A
#
# COMPACT_ATOMS: atom_id res chain seq x y z
N MET A 1 11.01 -4.67 -26.87
CA MET A 1 11.57 -5.10 -25.57
C MET A 1 10.92 -4.34 -24.46
N CYS A 2 10.40 -5.04 -23.46
CA CYS A 2 9.84 -4.39 -22.29
C CYS A 2 10.96 -3.88 -21.38
N ASP A 3 10.96 -2.59 -21.07
CA ASP A 3 11.83 -2.03 -20.05
C ASP A 3 11.30 -2.45 -18.68
N THR A 4 12.12 -3.15 -17.89
CA THR A 4 11.74 -3.64 -16.56
C THR A 4 12.57 -2.97 -15.48
N VAL A 5 12.02 -2.97 -14.26
CA VAL A 5 12.71 -2.53 -13.05
C VAL A 5 12.74 -3.69 -12.06
N ARG A 6 13.88 -3.90 -11.40
CA ARG A 6 13.99 -4.88 -10.33
C ARG A 6 13.43 -4.31 -9.05
N LEU A 7 12.42 -4.99 -8.49
CA LEU A 7 11.77 -4.61 -7.23
C LEU A 7 11.80 -5.79 -6.26
N TYR A 8 11.63 -5.50 -4.98
CA TYR A 8 11.66 -6.49 -3.91
C TYR A 8 10.43 -6.37 -3.05
N SER A 9 9.79 -7.50 -2.75
CA SER A 9 8.56 -7.54 -1.98
C SER A 9 8.62 -8.67 -0.94
N ALA A 10 8.24 -8.38 0.30
CA ALA A 10 8.08 -9.40 1.32
C ALA A 10 6.71 -10.05 1.15
N GLN A 11 6.67 -11.38 1.00
CA GLN A 11 5.43 -12.12 0.81
C GLN A 11 5.36 -13.32 1.74
N THR A 12 4.14 -13.65 2.17
CA THR A 12 3.87 -14.77 3.06
C THR A 12 3.95 -16.11 2.34
N ALA A 13 3.99 -17.20 3.10
CA ALA A 13 3.94 -18.55 2.55
C ALA A 13 2.68 -18.77 1.71
N LEU A 14 1.54 -18.22 2.12
CA LEU A 14 0.28 -18.32 1.39
C LEU A 14 0.41 -17.81 -0.04
N VAL A 15 0.98 -16.61 -0.22
CA VAL A 15 1.18 -16.02 -1.55
C VAL A 15 2.12 -16.87 -2.38
N ARG A 16 3.22 -17.37 -1.79
CA ARG A 16 4.19 -18.23 -2.50
C ARG A 16 3.54 -19.54 -2.96
N GLU A 17 2.74 -20.16 -2.10
CA GLU A 17 2.04 -21.41 -2.42
C GLU A 17 1.07 -21.21 -3.59
N VAL A 18 0.30 -20.13 -3.58
CA VAL A 18 -0.62 -19.80 -4.67
C VAL A 18 0.12 -19.56 -5.97
N LEU A 19 1.23 -18.83 -5.94
CA LEU A 19 2.07 -18.60 -7.12
C LEU A 19 2.61 -19.90 -7.71
N LEU A 20 3.09 -20.81 -6.85
CA LEU A 20 3.64 -22.08 -7.30
C LEU A 20 2.56 -23.03 -7.85
N ARG A 21 1.36 -22.98 -7.28
CA ARG A 21 0.25 -23.83 -7.70
C ARG A 21 -0.43 -23.32 -8.97
N ASP A 22 -0.73 -22.01 -9.01
CA ASP A 22 -1.59 -21.42 -10.04
C ASP A 22 -0.83 -20.57 -11.06
N GLY A 23 0.45 -20.27 -10.79
CA GLY A 23 1.27 -19.38 -11.62
C GLY A 23 0.96 -17.90 -11.48
N VAL A 24 -0.09 -17.57 -10.76
CA VAL A 24 -0.58 -16.20 -10.53
C VAL A 24 -1.15 -16.09 -9.12
N CYS A 25 -0.90 -14.96 -8.46
CA CYS A 25 -1.54 -14.63 -7.18
C CYS A 25 -1.89 -13.15 -7.15
N PHE A 26 -3.17 -12.84 -6.97
CA PHE A 26 -3.63 -11.47 -6.77
C PHE A 26 -3.66 -11.13 -5.29
N SER A 27 -3.34 -9.88 -4.95
CA SER A 27 -3.54 -9.37 -3.60
C SER A 27 -5.02 -9.15 -3.36
N ARG A 28 -5.55 -9.62 -2.23
CA ARG A 28 -6.98 -9.61 -1.94
C ARG A 28 -7.25 -8.97 -0.58
N ALA A 29 -8.43 -8.34 -0.47
CA ALA A 29 -8.89 -7.78 0.79
C ALA A 29 -8.91 -8.82 1.91
N SER A 30 -9.26 -10.07 1.61
CA SER A 30 -9.25 -11.17 2.58
C SER A 30 -7.87 -11.43 3.19
N TYR A 31 -6.79 -11.22 2.44
CA TYR A 31 -5.43 -11.35 2.96
C TYR A 31 -5.09 -10.25 3.96
N VAL A 32 -5.57 -9.03 3.69
CA VAL A 32 -5.41 -7.89 4.61
C VAL A 32 -6.20 -8.15 5.90
N GLU A 33 -7.43 -8.61 5.79
CA GLU A 33 -8.27 -8.96 6.94
C GLU A 33 -7.60 -10.02 7.82
N ARG A 34 -7.02 -11.04 7.21
CA ARG A 34 -6.32 -12.11 7.92
C ARG A 34 -5.06 -11.61 8.62
N LYS A 35 -4.31 -10.70 7.98
CA LYS A 35 -3.05 -10.17 8.51
C LYS A 35 -3.26 -9.21 9.67
N TYR A 36 -4.24 -8.31 9.56
CA TYR A 36 -4.42 -7.19 10.48
C TYR A 36 -5.60 -7.35 11.45
N GLY A 37 -6.47 -8.33 11.23
CA GLY A 37 -7.60 -8.59 12.14
C GLY A 37 -8.50 -7.37 12.35
N GLU A 38 -8.62 -6.93 13.60
CA GLU A 38 -9.48 -5.80 13.97
C GLU A 38 -9.05 -4.47 13.35
N SER A 39 -7.77 -4.34 13.00
CA SER A 39 -7.23 -3.14 12.36
C SER A 39 -7.40 -3.14 10.83
N ALA A 40 -7.86 -4.23 10.25
CA ALA A 40 -8.00 -4.37 8.80
C ALA A 40 -8.84 -3.27 8.14
N PRO A 41 -9.98 -2.81 8.71
CA PRO A 41 -10.78 -1.77 8.08
C PRO A 41 -10.01 -0.47 7.83
N ILE A 42 -9.10 -0.10 8.72
CA ILE A 42 -8.26 1.10 8.58
C ILE A 42 -7.33 0.95 7.38
N PHE A 43 -6.62 -0.19 7.31
CA PHE A 43 -5.71 -0.46 6.20
C PHE A 43 -6.45 -0.61 4.87
N LEU A 44 -7.60 -1.27 4.86
CA LEU A 44 -8.40 -1.45 3.66
C LEU A 44 -8.93 -0.12 3.12
N THR A 45 -9.32 0.81 3.98
CA THR A 45 -9.73 2.15 3.56
C THR A 45 -8.62 2.83 2.77
N ALA A 46 -7.40 2.84 3.31
CA ALA A 46 -6.24 3.43 2.66
C ALA A 46 -5.86 2.67 1.38
N TYR A 47 -5.85 1.36 1.42
CA TYR A 47 -5.48 0.51 0.28
C TYR A 47 -6.46 0.66 -0.89
N ARG A 48 -7.75 0.69 -0.63
CA ARG A 48 -8.78 0.84 -1.66
C ARG A 48 -8.72 2.22 -2.31
N TRP A 49 -8.50 3.25 -1.51
CA TRP A 49 -8.31 4.60 -2.05
C TRP A 49 -7.08 4.65 -2.94
N PHE A 50 -5.96 4.11 -2.46
CA PHE A 50 -4.72 4.07 -3.23
C PHE A 50 -4.87 3.26 -4.52
N ALA A 51 -5.53 2.11 -4.44
CA ALA A 51 -5.78 1.27 -5.61
C ALA A 51 -6.60 2.00 -6.67
N ALA A 52 -7.62 2.76 -6.26
CA ALA A 52 -8.43 3.56 -7.17
C ALA A 52 -7.62 4.66 -7.85
N GLU A 53 -6.75 5.34 -7.10
CA GLU A 53 -5.86 6.37 -7.66
C GLU A 53 -4.79 5.78 -8.58
N ALA A 54 -4.19 4.66 -8.19
CA ALA A 54 -3.19 3.97 -8.99
C ALA A 54 -3.79 3.45 -10.30
N ALA A 55 -5.04 3.00 -10.29
CA ALA A 55 -5.73 2.50 -11.48
C ALA A 55 -5.90 3.56 -12.57
N LYS A 56 -5.86 4.83 -12.22
CA LYS A 56 -5.88 5.94 -13.19
C LYS A 56 -4.58 6.03 -13.98
N LEU A 57 -3.48 5.57 -13.39
CA LEU A 57 -2.15 5.59 -14.01
C LEU A 57 -1.80 4.26 -14.66
N VAL A 58 -2.08 3.17 -13.96
CA VAL A 58 -1.82 1.80 -14.41
C VAL A 58 -3.09 0.98 -14.18
N PRO A 59 -3.83 0.64 -15.23
CA PRO A 59 -5.03 -0.19 -15.10
C PRO A 59 -4.69 -1.56 -14.51
N PRO A 60 -5.43 -2.05 -13.49
CA PRO A 60 -5.19 -3.37 -12.94
C PRO A 60 -5.59 -4.48 -13.91
N PRO A 61 -4.94 -5.65 -13.85
CA PRO A 61 -5.38 -6.79 -14.64
C PRO A 61 -6.74 -7.31 -14.16
N PRO A 62 -7.50 -8.00 -15.01
CA PRO A 62 -8.78 -8.58 -14.61
C PRO A 62 -8.65 -9.49 -13.41
N GLY A 63 -9.54 -9.33 -12.42
CA GLY A 63 -9.56 -10.12 -11.20
C GLY A 63 -8.69 -9.57 -10.07
N ALA A 64 -7.90 -8.54 -10.30
CA ALA A 64 -7.08 -7.91 -9.26
C ALA A 64 -7.95 -7.01 -8.37
N GLU A 65 -7.80 -7.15 -7.05
CA GLU A 65 -8.47 -6.29 -6.07
C GLU A 65 -7.56 -5.17 -5.59
N LEU A 66 -6.35 -5.51 -5.21
CA LEU A 66 -5.37 -4.60 -4.61
C LEU A 66 -4.02 -4.76 -5.29
N PRO A 67 -3.20 -3.70 -5.32
CA PRO A 67 -1.82 -3.80 -5.81
C PRO A 67 -0.93 -4.53 -4.80
N TYR A 68 0.20 -5.03 -5.28
CA TYR A 68 1.28 -5.49 -4.43
C TYR A 68 2.24 -4.35 -4.12
N TRP A 69 2.81 -4.39 -2.92
CA TRP A 69 3.79 -3.43 -2.45
C TRP A 69 5.19 -3.97 -2.67
N ALA A 70 6.07 -3.11 -3.17
CA ALA A 70 7.46 -3.49 -3.44
C ALA A 70 8.38 -2.30 -3.19
N PHE A 71 9.66 -2.60 -2.95
CA PHE A 71 10.69 -1.60 -2.73
C PHE A 71 11.77 -1.71 -3.80
N ARG A 72 12.44 -0.60 -4.08
CA ARG A 72 13.58 -0.60 -5.01
C ARG A 72 14.80 -1.28 -4.42
N ASP A 73 14.94 -1.26 -3.09
CA ASP A 73 16.12 -1.77 -2.38
C ASP A 73 15.77 -2.95 -1.51
N LEU A 74 16.57 -4.00 -1.59
CA LEU A 74 16.36 -5.22 -0.81
C LEU A 74 16.41 -4.95 0.70
N TYR A 75 17.30 -4.06 1.14
CA TYR A 75 17.43 -3.76 2.57
C TYR A 75 16.20 -3.06 3.16
N SER A 76 15.33 -2.50 2.34
CA SER A 76 14.07 -1.92 2.79
C SER A 76 12.98 -2.96 3.06
N VAL A 77 13.20 -4.21 2.68
CA VAL A 77 12.23 -5.29 2.82
C VAL A 77 12.51 -6.06 4.10
N GLU A 78 11.52 -6.15 4.98
CA GLU A 78 11.62 -6.86 6.26
C GLU A 78 10.60 -8.00 6.32
N PRO A 79 10.97 -9.20 5.82
CA PRO A 79 10.10 -10.36 5.94
C PRO A 79 9.93 -10.76 7.41
N SER A 80 8.69 -11.08 7.81
CA SER A 80 8.39 -11.53 9.17
C SER A 80 7.69 -12.89 9.14
N GLY A 81 7.82 -13.65 10.21
CA GLY A 81 7.23 -14.96 10.32
C GLY A 81 7.72 -15.90 9.22
N ASP A 82 6.80 -16.45 8.43
CA ASP A 82 7.10 -17.32 7.29
C ASP A 82 7.40 -16.53 6.00
N GLY A 83 7.47 -15.22 6.10
CA GLY A 83 7.70 -14.33 4.96
C GLY A 83 9.08 -14.49 4.34
N ARG A 84 9.16 -14.21 3.05
CA ARG A 84 10.40 -14.17 2.28
C ARG A 84 10.41 -12.95 1.37
N ALA A 85 11.59 -12.43 1.09
CA ALA A 85 11.77 -11.39 0.09
C ALA A 85 11.79 -12.02 -1.30
N LEU A 86 10.90 -11.54 -2.18
CA LEU A 86 10.88 -11.94 -3.58
C LEU A 86 11.53 -10.84 -4.42
N ALA A 87 12.40 -11.23 -5.36
CA ALA A 87 12.93 -10.34 -6.36
C ALA A 87 12.04 -10.42 -7.60
N LEU A 88 11.57 -9.28 -8.06
CA LEU A 88 10.61 -9.20 -9.16
C LEU A 88 11.18 -8.33 -10.28
N ASP A 89 11.05 -8.78 -11.52
CA ASP A 89 11.30 -7.95 -12.69
C ASP A 89 9.94 -7.46 -13.20
N VAL A 90 9.69 -6.18 -13.01
CA VAL A 90 8.38 -5.58 -13.27
C VAL A 90 8.48 -4.63 -14.46
N PRO A 91 7.62 -4.77 -15.49
CA PRO A 91 7.55 -3.76 -16.54
C PRO A 91 7.28 -2.38 -15.94
N ARG A 92 8.03 -1.36 -16.37
CA ARG A 92 7.92 -0.02 -15.77
C ARG A 92 6.53 0.58 -15.92
N ASP A 93 5.83 0.23 -16.98
CA ASP A 93 4.47 0.69 -17.23
C ASP A 93 3.41 -0.02 -16.36
N GLN A 94 3.82 -1.01 -15.56
CA GLN A 94 2.96 -1.75 -14.63
C GLN A 94 3.22 -1.39 -13.16
N ALA A 95 4.03 -0.37 -12.89
CA ALA A 95 4.37 0.06 -11.53
C ALA A 95 4.05 1.52 -11.31
N VAL A 96 3.53 1.84 -10.13
CA VAL A 96 3.32 3.20 -9.67
C VAL A 96 4.26 3.46 -8.50
N PHE A 97 5.10 4.47 -8.61
CA PHE A 97 6.06 4.83 -7.57
C PHE A 97 5.51 5.96 -6.70
N PHE A 98 5.78 5.90 -5.42
CA PHE A 98 5.34 6.91 -4.46
C PHE A 98 6.31 6.98 -3.29
N ASP A 99 6.17 8.03 -2.48
CA ASP A 99 7.01 8.26 -1.32
C ASP A 99 6.49 7.48 -0.10
N LEU A 100 7.38 6.76 0.58
CA LEU A 100 7.02 5.97 1.76
C LEU A 100 6.48 6.83 2.90
N TYR A 101 7.01 8.04 3.07
CA TYR A 101 6.54 8.94 4.13
C TYR A 101 5.11 9.40 3.86
N ASP A 102 4.78 9.69 2.60
CA ASP A 102 3.41 10.04 2.22
C ASP A 102 2.47 8.84 2.42
N TRP A 103 2.93 7.63 2.09
CA TRP A 103 2.17 6.41 2.35
C TRP A 103 1.86 6.25 3.85
N ASN A 104 2.84 6.47 4.72
CA ASN A 104 2.65 6.38 6.16
C ASN A 104 1.61 7.38 6.67
N LYS A 105 1.59 8.59 6.13
CA LYS A 105 0.55 9.58 6.43
C LYS A 105 -0.82 9.13 5.93
N MET A 106 -0.87 8.59 4.73
CA MET A 106 -2.12 8.12 4.13
C MET A 106 -2.76 6.99 4.93
N VAL A 107 -1.96 6.02 5.40
CA VAL A 107 -2.46 4.91 6.24
C VAL A 107 -3.04 5.43 7.55
N ARG A 108 -2.48 6.50 8.10
CA ARG A 108 -3.01 7.16 9.31
C ARG A 108 -4.12 8.17 9.00
N LEU A 109 -4.50 8.32 7.74
CA LEU A 109 -5.49 9.29 7.26
C LEU A 109 -5.11 10.73 7.65
N GLU A 110 -3.81 11.02 7.62
CA GLU A 110 -3.27 12.35 7.86
C GLU A 110 -3.32 13.19 6.59
N TYR A 111 -3.47 14.50 6.76
CA TYR A 111 -3.42 15.43 5.64
C TYR A 111 -1.99 15.55 5.11
N ILE A 112 -1.85 15.47 3.78
CA ILE A 112 -0.58 15.67 3.09
C ILE A 112 -0.66 17.02 2.39
N GLY A 113 -0.02 18.04 2.98
CA GLY A 113 0.06 19.36 2.38
C GLY A 113 1.27 19.48 1.46
N GLU A 114 1.19 20.39 0.49
CA GLU A 114 2.34 20.71 -0.37
C GLU A 114 3.43 21.44 0.40
N THR A 115 3.05 22.14 1.51
CA THR A 115 3.97 22.86 2.37
C THR A 115 3.69 22.57 3.83
N GLU A 116 4.68 22.84 4.70
CA GLU A 116 4.50 22.74 6.15
C GLU A 116 3.42 23.70 6.64
N ALA A 117 3.30 24.88 6.01
CA ALA A 117 2.28 25.86 6.36
C ALA A 117 0.86 25.32 6.15
N GLU A 118 0.63 24.62 5.05
CA GLU A 118 -0.65 23.96 4.76
C GLU A 118 -0.97 22.87 5.78
N GLU A 119 0.00 22.05 6.13
CA GLU A 119 -0.16 20.99 7.13
C GLU A 119 -0.47 21.57 8.51
N ARG A 120 0.21 22.64 8.90
CA ARG A 120 -0.06 23.33 10.16
C ARG A 120 -1.44 23.96 10.19
N ALA A 121 -1.87 24.56 9.07
CA ALA A 121 -3.20 25.15 8.96
C ALA A 121 -4.29 24.10 9.12
N PHE A 122 -4.12 22.93 8.51
CA PHE A 122 -5.06 21.81 8.63
C PHE A 122 -5.13 21.30 10.08
N ARG A 123 -4.00 21.12 10.76
CA ARG A 123 -3.97 20.70 12.16
C ARG A 123 -4.64 21.70 13.08
N ARG A 124 -4.47 22.99 12.79
CA ARG A 124 -5.11 24.09 13.53
C ARG A 124 -6.63 24.03 13.36
N GLU A 125 -7.10 23.80 12.13
CA GLU A 125 -8.52 23.63 11.84
C GLU A 125 -9.11 22.45 12.61
N LEU A 126 -8.41 21.32 12.65
CA LEU A 126 -8.85 20.15 13.43
C LEU A 126 -8.98 20.49 14.92
N ARG A 127 -8.00 21.21 15.49
CA ARG A 127 -8.06 21.63 16.91
C ARG A 127 -9.21 22.57 17.17
N ASP A 128 -9.46 23.52 16.28
CA ASP A 128 -10.55 24.49 16.40
C ASP A 128 -11.92 23.81 16.37
N ARG A 129 -12.03 22.68 15.67
CA ARG A 129 -13.23 21.84 15.63
C ARG A 129 -13.30 20.81 16.75
N GLY A 130 -12.30 20.76 17.63
CA GLY A 130 -12.21 19.77 18.70
C GLY A 130 -11.93 18.36 18.21
N LEU A 131 -11.33 18.20 17.03
CA LEU A 131 -11.02 16.90 16.43
C LEU A 131 -9.54 16.56 16.56
N THR A 132 -9.23 15.28 16.64
CA THR A 132 -7.86 14.74 16.60
C THR A 132 -7.68 13.91 15.33
N GLY A 133 -6.44 13.56 15.01
CA GLY A 133 -6.16 12.64 13.92
C GLY A 133 -6.89 11.31 14.08
N ARG A 134 -7.06 10.84 15.33
CA ARG A 134 -7.80 9.62 15.63
C ARG A 134 -9.27 9.72 15.25
N ASP A 135 -9.89 10.87 15.52
CA ASP A 135 -11.31 11.10 15.16
C ASP A 135 -11.51 10.99 13.65
N VAL A 136 -10.56 11.54 12.87
CA VAL A 136 -10.60 11.43 11.40
C VAL A 136 -10.50 9.97 10.96
N MET A 137 -9.65 9.18 11.59
CA MET A 137 -9.48 7.76 11.27
C MET A 137 -10.72 6.92 11.58
N LEU A 138 -11.53 7.33 12.54
CA LEU A 138 -12.70 6.58 13.00
C LEU A 138 -13.99 7.00 12.31
N THR A 139 -13.98 8.08 11.58
CA THR A 139 -15.13 8.55 10.81
C THR A 139 -15.10 8.07 9.38
#